data_bfd622ad69c9ca71267a46cfed27af49
#
_entry.id   bfd622ad69c9ca71267a46cfed27af49
#
_cell.length_a   1.000
_cell.length_b   1.000
_cell.length_c   1.000
_cell.angle_alpha   90.00
_cell.angle_beta   90.00
_cell.angle_gamma   90.00
#
_symmetry.space_group_name_H-M   'P 1'
#
loop_
_entity.id
_entity.type
_entity.pdbx_description
1 polymer ?
#
loop_
_entity_poly.entity_id
_entity_poly.type
_entity_poly.pdbx_seq_one_letter_code
_entity_poly.pdbx_strand_id
1 'polypeptide(L)'
;MIFKILIKFISFLRNLLPINSINNHKYLNKNQVTNLIVVMNSLKNRGFYPNNIFDIGCFKGLWSKQILGVFSKSNFFLFDADSQNEKSLKKLKNNHSNLHYKIKLLSDDIKEYKFFKMQSGSSIFEEQTDHPRDIVYINSSTLSLEINDE
;
A
#
# COMPACT_ATOMS: atom_id res chain seq x y z
N MET A 1 -5.20 -16.21 -6.28
CA MET A 1 -5.94 -16.53 -5.04
C MET A 1 -5.88 -15.40 -4.01
N ILE A 2 -4.76 -14.71 -3.86
CA ILE A 2 -4.53 -13.60 -2.91
C ILE A 2 -5.41 -12.38 -3.22
N PHE A 3 -5.61 -12.02 -4.49
CA PHE A 3 -6.48 -10.90 -4.91
C PHE A 3 -7.95 -11.09 -4.48
N LYS A 4 -8.46 -12.33 -4.51
CA LYS A 4 -9.82 -12.65 -4.02
C LYS A 4 -9.94 -12.52 -2.48
N ILE A 5 -8.85 -12.70 -1.76
CA ILE A 5 -8.81 -12.55 -0.30
C ILE A 5 -8.84 -11.06 0.07
N LEU A 6 -8.10 -10.22 -0.64
CA LEU A 6 -8.08 -8.77 -0.42
C LEU A 6 -9.45 -8.12 -0.71
N ILE A 7 -10.10 -8.51 -1.82
CA ILE A 7 -11.45 -8.02 -2.17
C ILE A 7 -12.49 -8.50 -1.13
N LYS A 8 -12.40 -9.74 -0.64
CA LYS A 8 -13.27 -10.22 0.44
C LYS A 8 -13.00 -9.49 1.76
N PHE A 9 -11.77 -9.14 2.06
CA PHE A 9 -11.41 -8.38 3.27
C PHE A 9 -11.95 -6.94 3.21
N ILE A 10 -11.83 -6.26 2.08
CA ILE A 10 -12.42 -4.93 1.86
C ILE A 10 -13.95 -4.98 1.93
N SER A 11 -14.57 -6.01 1.36
CA SER A 11 -16.02 -6.24 1.43
C SER A 11 -16.49 -6.55 2.87
N PHE A 12 -15.72 -7.30 3.63
CA PHE A 12 -15.97 -7.58 5.04
C PHE A 12 -15.87 -6.31 5.90
N LEU A 13 -14.82 -5.48 5.69
CA LEU A 13 -14.67 -4.18 6.38
C LEU A 13 -15.83 -3.23 6.08
N ARG A 14 -16.35 -3.22 4.85
CA ARG A 14 -17.50 -2.41 4.47
C ARG A 14 -18.77 -2.78 5.24
N ASN A 15 -18.95 -4.06 5.58
CA ASN A 15 -20.10 -4.54 6.33
C ASN A 15 -19.98 -4.35 7.86
N LEU A 16 -18.77 -4.05 8.36
CA LEU A 16 -18.52 -3.79 9.79
C LEU A 16 -18.65 -2.30 10.17
N LEU A 17 -18.70 -1.39 9.18
CA LEU A 17 -18.88 0.03 9.44
C LEU A 17 -20.37 0.35 9.56
N PRO A 18 -20.82 1.05 10.59
CA PRO A 18 -22.21 1.51 10.67
C PRO A 18 -22.46 2.47 9.48
N ILE A 19 -23.40 2.11 8.62
CA ILE A 19 -23.73 2.80 7.35
C ILE A 19 -24.13 4.27 7.56
N ASN A 20 -24.50 4.66 8.76
CA ASN A 20 -24.98 6.00 9.09
C ASN A 20 -23.88 7.10 9.09
N SER A 21 -22.59 6.75 8.97
CA SER A 21 -21.50 7.74 8.94
C SER A 21 -21.03 8.12 7.54
N ILE A 22 -21.58 7.48 6.48
CA ILE A 22 -21.07 7.61 5.10
C ILE A 22 -21.81 8.67 4.27
N ASN A 23 -22.94 9.19 4.75
CA ASN A 23 -23.81 10.09 3.94
C ASN A 23 -23.39 11.56 3.89
N ASN A 24 -22.22 11.96 4.39
CA ASN A 24 -21.73 13.33 4.26
C ASN A 24 -20.63 13.45 3.18
N HIS A 25 -21.00 13.27 1.92
CA HIS A 25 -20.12 13.40 0.75
C HIS A 25 -19.50 14.80 0.52
N LYS A 26 -19.73 15.78 1.37
CA LYS A 26 -19.30 17.16 1.16
C LYS A 26 -17.90 17.52 1.70
N TYR A 27 -17.17 16.57 2.32
CA TYR A 27 -15.90 16.85 3.02
C TYR A 27 -14.69 16.04 2.59
N LEU A 28 -14.69 15.51 1.37
CA LEU A 28 -13.66 14.53 0.92
C LEU A 28 -12.26 15.12 0.64
N ASN A 29 -12.05 16.44 0.57
CA ASN A 29 -10.78 17.01 0.09
C ASN A 29 -9.72 17.36 1.17
N LYS A 30 -10.05 17.32 2.46
CA LYS A 30 -9.06 17.50 3.54
C LYS A 30 -9.05 16.35 4.56
N ASN A 31 -10.04 15.48 4.53
CA ASN A 31 -10.36 14.49 5.58
C ASN A 31 -10.12 13.01 5.21
N GLN A 32 -9.62 12.68 4.02
CA GLN A 32 -9.38 11.25 3.67
C GLN A 32 -8.34 10.62 4.61
N VAL A 33 -7.30 11.35 4.96
CA VAL A 33 -6.28 10.92 5.93
C VAL A 33 -6.86 10.75 7.32
N THR A 34 -7.70 11.68 7.75
CA THR A 34 -8.36 11.65 9.06
C THR A 34 -9.29 10.44 9.17
N ASN A 35 -10.03 10.13 8.10
CA ASN A 35 -10.93 8.98 8.08
C ASN A 35 -10.17 7.65 8.16
N LEU A 36 -9.04 7.51 7.47
CA LEU A 36 -8.22 6.30 7.53
C LEU A 36 -7.69 6.05 8.96
N ILE A 37 -7.12 7.05 9.59
CA ILE A 37 -6.60 6.95 10.97
C ILE A 37 -7.72 6.62 11.95
N VAL A 38 -8.89 7.22 11.80
CA VAL A 38 -10.07 6.91 12.63
C VAL A 38 -10.49 5.45 12.47
N VAL A 39 -10.54 4.94 11.22
CA VAL A 39 -10.88 3.54 10.95
C VAL A 39 -9.85 2.60 11.57
N MET A 40 -8.55 2.85 11.38
CA MET A 40 -7.48 2.01 11.91
C MET A 40 -7.45 2.02 13.45
N ASN A 41 -7.67 3.15 14.08
CA ASN A 41 -7.84 3.23 15.55
C ASN A 41 -9.08 2.47 16.03
N SER A 42 -10.19 2.54 15.30
CA SER A 42 -11.39 1.76 15.62
C SER A 42 -11.12 0.24 15.55
N LEU A 43 -10.39 -0.22 14.54
CA LEU A 43 -9.96 -1.62 14.45
C LEU A 43 -9.07 -2.02 15.63
N LYS A 44 -8.08 -1.19 15.96
CA LYS A 44 -7.21 -1.38 17.12
C LYS A 44 -7.98 -1.49 18.42
N ASN A 45 -8.95 -0.60 18.65
CA ASN A 45 -9.80 -0.60 19.85
C ASN A 45 -10.70 -1.85 19.93
N ARG A 46 -10.95 -2.52 18.80
CA ARG A 46 -11.68 -3.81 18.73
C ARG A 46 -10.77 -5.02 18.86
N GLY A 47 -9.48 -4.84 19.17
CA GLY A 47 -8.53 -5.93 19.38
C GLY A 47 -7.77 -6.35 18.12
N PHE A 48 -7.80 -5.59 17.03
CA PHE A 48 -7.00 -5.89 15.84
C PHE A 48 -5.57 -5.36 16.04
N TYR A 49 -4.62 -6.27 16.20
CA TYR A 49 -3.19 -5.99 16.38
C TYR A 49 -2.37 -6.83 15.40
N PRO A 50 -2.17 -6.38 14.16
CA PRO A 50 -1.39 -7.12 13.17
C PRO A 50 0.08 -7.17 13.56
N ASN A 51 0.71 -8.34 13.42
CA ASN A 51 2.15 -8.48 13.60
C ASN A 51 2.91 -7.89 12.41
N ASN A 52 2.43 -8.15 11.19
CA ASN A 52 3.03 -7.70 9.95
C ASN A 52 2.00 -6.96 9.09
N ILE A 53 2.45 -5.88 8.44
CA ILE A 53 1.67 -5.06 7.53
C ILE A 53 2.44 -4.95 6.21
N PHE A 54 1.79 -5.35 5.11
CA PHE A 54 2.34 -5.26 3.76
C PHE A 54 1.67 -4.11 3.01
N ASP A 55 2.48 -3.15 2.54
CA ASP A 55 2.07 -2.02 1.72
C ASP A 55 2.63 -2.22 0.30
N ILE A 56 1.80 -2.74 -0.60
CA ILE A 56 2.19 -3.09 -1.97
C ILE A 56 1.74 -1.97 -2.90
N GLY A 57 2.70 -1.38 -3.64
CA GLY A 57 2.50 -0.14 -4.38
C GLY A 57 2.53 1.07 -3.44
N CYS A 58 3.48 1.06 -2.52
CA CYS A 58 3.53 2.02 -1.42
C CYS A 58 3.93 3.44 -1.84
N PHE A 59 4.35 3.66 -3.11
CA PHE A 59 4.83 4.94 -3.61
C PHE A 59 5.91 5.53 -2.70
N LYS A 60 5.69 6.68 -2.11
CA LYS A 60 6.63 7.34 -1.16
C LYS A 60 6.42 6.91 0.30
N GLY A 61 5.62 5.89 0.56
CA GLY A 61 5.34 5.35 1.89
C GLY A 61 4.48 6.26 2.79
N LEU A 62 3.71 7.18 2.20
CA LEU A 62 2.91 8.14 2.98
C LEU A 62 1.79 7.46 3.77
N TRP A 63 1.16 6.42 3.19
CA TRP A 63 0.15 5.61 3.87
C TRP A 63 0.77 4.89 5.06
N SER A 64 1.85 4.14 4.84
CA SER A 64 2.57 3.41 5.89
C SER A 64 3.05 4.33 7.00
N LYS A 65 3.56 5.52 6.68
CA LYS A 65 3.97 6.52 7.68
C LYS A 65 2.84 6.90 8.65
N GLN A 66 1.61 7.01 8.14
CA GLN A 66 0.45 7.31 8.99
C GLN A 66 0.05 6.11 9.85
N ILE A 67 0.05 4.91 9.27
CA ILE A 67 -0.36 3.69 9.96
C ILE A 67 0.64 3.24 11.01
N LEU A 68 1.93 3.55 10.85
CA LEU A 68 2.96 3.37 11.88
C LEU A 68 2.58 4.05 13.21
N GLY A 69 1.92 5.20 13.18
CA GLY A 69 1.42 5.88 14.38
C GLY A 69 0.33 5.10 15.12
N VAL A 70 -0.45 4.30 14.39
CA VAL A 70 -1.51 3.47 14.97
C VAL A 70 -0.98 2.13 15.44
N PHE A 71 -0.21 1.43 14.60
CA PHE A 71 0.32 0.08 14.84
C PHE A 71 1.84 0.11 15.00
N SER A 72 2.33 0.87 15.96
CA SER A 72 3.78 1.11 16.16
C SER A 72 4.60 -0.15 16.51
N LYS A 73 3.94 -1.24 16.93
CA LYS A 73 4.57 -2.52 17.26
C LYS A 73 4.59 -3.51 16.10
N SER A 74 3.87 -3.22 15.01
CA SER A 74 3.85 -4.07 13.82
C SER A 74 5.12 -3.88 12.99
N ASN A 75 5.54 -4.94 12.29
CA ASN A 75 6.55 -4.81 11.23
C ASN A 75 5.86 -4.35 9.94
N PHE A 76 6.52 -3.45 9.23
CA PHE A 76 6.03 -2.91 7.98
C PHE A 76 6.94 -3.35 6.83
N PHE A 77 6.35 -3.94 5.79
CA PHE A 77 7.03 -4.38 4.58
C PHE A 77 6.46 -3.62 3.39
N LEU A 78 7.25 -2.70 2.85
CA LEU A 78 6.85 -1.80 1.78
C LEU A 78 7.45 -2.24 0.45
N PHE A 79 6.62 -2.35 -0.57
CA PHE A 79 7.06 -2.71 -1.92
C PHE A 79 6.61 -1.64 -2.91
N ASP A 80 7.52 -1.22 -3.77
CA ASP A 80 7.22 -0.32 -4.88
C ASP A 80 8.06 -0.69 -6.10
N ALA A 81 7.47 -0.61 -7.29
CA ALA A 81 8.18 -0.95 -8.52
C ALA A 81 9.03 0.21 -9.06
N ASP A 82 8.69 1.46 -8.69
CA ASP A 82 9.38 2.63 -9.19
C ASP A 82 10.58 3.02 -8.31
N SER A 83 11.78 2.81 -8.82
CA SER A 83 13.05 3.16 -8.13
C SER A 83 13.17 4.65 -7.78
N GLN A 84 12.41 5.54 -8.41
CA GLN A 84 12.39 6.96 -8.04
C GLN A 84 11.85 7.20 -6.62
N ASN A 85 11.07 6.25 -6.09
CA ASN A 85 10.51 6.33 -4.73
C ASN A 85 11.50 5.90 -3.65
N GLU A 86 12.60 5.22 -4.01
CA GLU A 86 13.56 4.64 -3.06
C GLU A 86 14.12 5.65 -2.06
N LYS A 87 14.48 6.86 -2.50
CA LYS A 87 14.99 7.92 -1.61
C LYS A 87 14.03 8.23 -0.46
N SER A 88 12.72 8.26 -0.75
CA SER A 88 11.68 8.53 0.24
C SER A 88 11.52 7.36 1.21
N LEU A 89 11.52 6.12 0.68
CA LEU A 89 11.40 4.90 1.46
C LEU A 89 12.61 4.68 2.36
N LYS A 90 13.83 4.93 1.86
CA LYS A 90 15.06 4.89 2.66
C LYS A 90 15.03 5.89 3.82
N LYS A 91 14.56 7.12 3.57
CA LYS A 91 14.38 8.12 4.63
C LYS A 91 13.38 7.65 5.70
N LEU A 92 12.29 7.02 5.27
CA LEU A 92 11.28 6.49 6.18
C LEU A 92 11.85 5.33 7.01
N LYS A 93 12.56 4.39 6.38
CA LYS A 93 13.26 3.28 7.05
C LYS A 93 14.24 3.76 8.10
N ASN A 94 15.02 4.79 7.82
CA ASN A 94 16.02 5.31 8.75
C ASN A 94 15.40 5.87 10.05
N ASN A 95 14.13 6.25 10.01
CA ASN A 95 13.40 6.76 11.17
C ASN A 95 12.56 5.68 11.90
N HIS A 96 12.46 4.47 11.35
CA HIS A 96 11.60 3.39 11.87
C HIS A 96 12.29 2.03 11.74
N SER A 97 12.79 1.49 12.82
CA SER A 97 13.54 0.20 12.82
C SER A 97 12.69 -0.99 12.37
N ASN A 98 11.38 -0.93 12.62
CA ASN A 98 10.40 -1.96 12.28
C ASN A 98 9.80 -1.79 10.86
N LEU A 99 10.40 -0.95 10.01
CA LEU A 99 10.01 -0.78 8.62
C LEU A 99 11.07 -1.32 7.69
N HIS A 100 10.66 -2.12 6.72
CA HIS A 100 11.48 -2.70 5.65
C HIS A 100 10.92 -2.25 4.32
N TYR A 101 11.76 -2.07 3.31
CA TYR A 101 11.27 -1.78 1.96
C TYR A 101 12.12 -2.48 0.91
N LYS A 102 11.49 -2.81 -0.20
CA LYS A 102 12.15 -3.33 -1.40
C LYS A 102 11.60 -2.62 -2.64
N ILE A 103 12.50 -2.27 -3.57
CA ILE A 103 12.11 -1.78 -4.89
C ILE A 103 11.91 -3.00 -5.78
N LYS A 104 10.66 -3.46 -5.87
CA LYS A 104 10.26 -4.66 -6.59
C LYS A 104 8.85 -4.53 -7.15
N LEU A 105 8.67 -4.95 -8.39
CA LEU A 105 7.36 -5.22 -8.97
C LEU A 105 6.89 -6.58 -8.47
N LEU A 106 5.80 -6.62 -7.73
CA LEU A 106 5.19 -7.87 -7.28
C LEU A 106 4.07 -8.30 -8.23
N SER A 107 4.09 -9.57 -8.60
CA SER A 107 3.10 -10.22 -9.45
C SER A 107 2.83 -11.66 -8.96
N ASP A 108 1.93 -12.36 -9.62
CA ASP A 108 1.65 -13.78 -9.42
C ASP A 108 2.68 -14.70 -10.10
N ASP A 109 3.49 -14.15 -11.03
CA ASP A 109 4.54 -14.86 -11.74
C ASP A 109 5.83 -14.02 -11.82
N ILE A 110 6.92 -14.67 -12.24
CA ILE A 110 8.23 -14.04 -12.44
C ILE A 110 8.44 -13.92 -13.94
N LYS A 111 8.29 -12.71 -14.44
CA LYS A 111 8.56 -12.37 -15.85
C LYS A 111 8.84 -10.89 -16.02
N GLU A 112 9.27 -10.50 -17.20
CA GLU A 112 9.39 -9.09 -17.56
C GLU A 112 8.02 -8.50 -17.89
N TYR A 113 7.72 -7.35 -17.26
CA TYR A 113 6.52 -6.58 -17.52
C TYR A 113 6.86 -5.22 -18.12
N LYS A 114 6.03 -4.78 -19.06
CA LYS A 114 5.94 -3.38 -19.46
C LYS A 114 5.32 -2.60 -18.31
N PHE A 115 6.03 -1.60 -17.81
CA PHE A 115 5.62 -0.80 -16.67
C PHE A 115 5.49 0.67 -17.09
N PHE A 116 4.34 1.25 -16.84
CA PHE A 116 4.00 2.63 -17.15
C PHE A 116 4.23 3.50 -15.92
N LYS A 117 5.25 4.36 -15.98
CA LYS A 117 5.62 5.25 -14.87
C LYS A 117 4.80 6.54 -14.96
N MET A 118 3.94 6.76 -13.99
CA MET A 118 3.03 7.91 -13.90
C MET A 118 2.94 8.44 -12.46
N GLN A 119 4.05 8.60 -11.77
CA GLN A 119 4.07 8.96 -10.35
C GLN A 119 3.22 7.98 -9.50
N SER A 120 2.19 8.46 -8.78
CA SER A 120 1.33 7.61 -7.96
C SER A 120 0.38 6.70 -8.76
N GLY A 121 0.26 6.92 -10.07
CA GLY A 121 -0.54 6.10 -10.99
C GLY A 121 0.28 5.06 -11.75
N SER A 122 1.55 4.83 -11.40
CA SER A 122 2.39 3.85 -12.08
C SER A 122 1.80 2.42 -12.00
N SER A 123 1.78 1.71 -13.13
CA SER A 123 1.10 0.40 -13.25
C SER A 123 1.68 -0.45 -14.38
N ILE A 124 1.43 -1.77 -14.35
CA ILE A 124 1.60 -2.68 -15.48
C ILE A 124 0.44 -2.60 -16.48
N PHE A 125 -0.66 -1.93 -16.11
CA PHE A 125 -1.80 -1.72 -16.98
C PHE A 125 -1.74 -0.33 -17.60
N GLU A 126 -1.95 -0.27 -18.90
CA GLU A 126 -2.01 1.00 -19.62
C GLU A 126 -3.34 1.71 -19.31
N GLU A 127 -3.24 2.91 -18.77
CA GLU A 127 -4.41 3.76 -18.60
C GLU A 127 -4.77 4.45 -19.92
N GLN A 128 -6.06 4.56 -20.19
CA GLN A 128 -6.61 5.28 -21.36
C GLN A 128 -6.71 6.78 -21.05
N THR A 129 -5.58 7.40 -20.72
CA THR A 129 -5.49 8.85 -20.44
C THR A 129 -4.36 9.47 -21.22
N ASP A 130 -4.43 10.77 -21.49
CA ASP A 130 -3.39 11.55 -22.18
C ASP A 130 -2.27 12.00 -21.24
N HIS A 131 -2.22 11.52 -20.00
CA HIS A 131 -1.16 11.87 -19.08
C HIS A 131 0.19 11.34 -19.57
N PRO A 132 1.25 12.19 -19.55
CA PRO A 132 2.60 11.75 -19.89
C PRO A 132 3.05 10.59 -19.01
N ARG A 133 3.65 9.57 -19.65
CA ARG A 133 4.16 8.38 -18.97
C ARG A 133 5.46 7.93 -19.60
N ASP A 134 6.38 7.48 -18.78
CA ASP A 134 7.58 6.78 -19.24
C ASP A 134 7.29 5.28 -19.25
N ILE A 135 7.77 4.60 -20.28
CA ILE A 135 7.63 3.15 -20.41
C ILE A 135 8.97 2.51 -20.10
N VAL A 136 8.98 1.61 -19.14
CA VAL A 136 10.16 0.80 -18.78
C VAL A 136 9.78 -0.69 -18.72
N TYR A 137 10.78 -1.57 -18.80
CA TYR A 137 10.58 -3.00 -18.62
C TYR A 137 11.20 -3.42 -17.29
N ILE A 138 10.44 -4.14 -16.47
CA ILE A 138 10.83 -4.51 -15.10
C ILE A 138 10.54 -6.00 -14.90
N ASN A 139 11.51 -6.73 -14.37
CA ASN A 139 11.29 -8.11 -13.92
C ASN A 139 10.48 -8.11 -12.62
N SER A 140 9.41 -8.87 -12.62
CA SER A 140 8.59 -9.09 -11.41
C SER A 140 9.24 -10.12 -10.49
N SER A 141 8.73 -10.12 -9.26
CA SER A 141 8.94 -11.15 -8.25
C SER A 141 7.60 -11.52 -7.63
N THR A 142 7.57 -12.58 -6.84
CA THR A 142 6.38 -12.94 -6.06
C THR A 142 6.55 -12.52 -4.60
N LEU A 143 5.44 -12.21 -3.94
CA LEU A 143 5.49 -11.88 -2.52
C LEU A 143 6.12 -13.02 -1.69
N SER A 144 5.84 -14.27 -2.03
CA SER A 144 6.40 -15.45 -1.34
C SER A 144 7.92 -15.51 -1.38
N LEU A 145 8.53 -15.14 -2.50
CA LEU A 145 10.00 -15.09 -2.59
C LEU A 145 10.55 -13.95 -1.75
N GLU A 146 9.94 -12.78 -1.85
CA GLU A 146 10.46 -11.58 -1.21
C GLU A 146 10.38 -11.60 0.32
N ILE A 147 9.47 -12.39 0.91
CA ILE A 147 9.34 -12.54 2.37
C ILE A 147 10.12 -13.72 2.95
N ASN A 148 10.55 -14.69 2.13
CA ASN A 148 11.33 -15.86 2.60
C ASN A 148 12.85 -15.59 2.61
N ASP A 149 13.30 -14.47 2.04
CA ASP A 149 14.71 -14.06 2.00
C ASP A 149 15.13 -13.25 3.25
N GLU A 150 14.27 -13.15 4.24
CA GLU A 150 14.54 -12.54 5.56
C GLU A 150 14.47 -13.60 6.67
#